data_ea8169c229c22f0ec0510a178e8bdefc
#
_entry.id   ea8169c229c22f0ec0510a178e8bdefc
#
_cell.length_a   1.000
_cell.length_b   1.000
_cell.length_c   1.000
_cell.angle_alpha   90.00
_cell.angle_beta   90.00
_cell.angle_gamma   90.00
#
_symmetry.space_group_name_H-M   'P 1'
#
loop_
_entity.id
_entity.type
_entity.pdbx_description
1 polymer ?
#
loop_
_entity_poly.entity_id
_entity_poly.type
_entity_poly.pdbx_seq_one_letter_code
_entity_poly.pdbx_strand_id
1 'polypeptide(L)'
;MKPLVLFLFTFSLLWNHALADDSIVDTTSPLETIATDFDLADGPAWDGGSNLYFPDVKGEKLYRFSPRTGKVSVFLDDAGRISASYFNHGKLFLSDNGNSQICVLNGKTKTPIAGQPADAKPPRKPNDLVVDQQGGIYYTLTGAGEVIWISPAGKQSVAVKDIKTPNGLILSPDGKTLYVAAYVPKEIWAYDVTSPGVTNNGRLFAKMDSGPDKGADGMTIDRAGNVYCAGPADIWIWNPAGKLLAKIPTPTRPINCAFGDSDMRSLYITGFGGLYRQRMNAYGCMPEPAVSATGGKIQRPATTVPESVTPHLNVVYGQSGTRKLLADIFVPQSGKGPFPAVVVVHGGGWMNGDKTKFRALAVALSERGYVTMAVGYRLGHEAKFPAAIQDCNAAVRFLRAEAKKYHVNPKQIGAVGGSAGGHLVGLMAAAPDEKQLQGDAGHPAQSSKLQAAIVMAGPMEMASGSVAERSRNSGNKSYSNQWLGKSVDEAPELYKLSDPYLHFDKKTPPLLFMTGELDNPDRNVPSREKLKLLGVTTGIKVYPKGKHGCWNQLPWFNDMVEDMDQFFQQNLK
;
A
#
# COMPACT_ATOMS: atom_id res chain seq x y z
N MET A 1 28.51 -61.93 41.05
CA MET A 1 27.39 -61.21 40.58
C MET A 1 27.69 -59.69 40.71
N LYS A 2 28.00 -59.02 39.61
CA LYS A 2 28.26 -57.59 39.59
C LYS A 2 27.01 -56.91 39.04
N PRO A 3 26.52 -55.77 39.58
CA PRO A 3 25.38 -55.08 39.04
C PRO A 3 25.74 -54.20 37.81
N LEU A 4 24.91 -54.34 36.81
CA LEU A 4 24.96 -53.58 35.56
C LEU A 4 24.35 -52.17 35.80
N VAL A 5 25.17 -51.11 35.65
CA VAL A 5 24.68 -49.71 35.73
C VAL A 5 24.29 -49.28 34.33
N LEU A 6 23.00 -49.02 34.18
CA LEU A 6 22.39 -48.52 32.94
C LEU A 6 22.49 -46.99 32.94
N PHE A 7 23.32 -46.40 32.05
CA PHE A 7 23.37 -44.95 31.79
C PHE A 7 22.26 -44.59 30.80
N LEU A 8 21.24 -43.88 31.27
CA LEU A 8 20.25 -43.20 30.43
C LEU A 8 20.85 -41.87 29.93
N PHE A 9 21.19 -41.81 28.64
CA PHE A 9 21.48 -40.55 27.96
C PHE A 9 20.17 -39.89 27.60
N THR A 10 19.79 -38.80 28.31
CA THR A 10 18.73 -37.89 27.91
C THR A 10 19.29 -36.91 26.87
N PHE A 11 18.91 -37.09 25.61
CA PHE A 11 19.12 -36.11 24.56
C PHE A 11 18.13 -34.95 24.80
N SER A 12 18.58 -33.83 25.37
CA SER A 12 17.87 -32.58 25.36
C SER A 12 18.02 -31.94 23.97
N LEU A 13 16.98 -32.04 23.15
CA LEU A 13 16.82 -31.20 21.95
C LEU A 13 16.68 -29.75 22.41
N LEU A 14 17.76 -29.00 22.35
CA LEU A 14 17.73 -27.55 22.37
C LEU A 14 17.06 -27.08 21.05
N TRP A 15 15.77 -26.74 21.12
CA TRP A 15 15.13 -25.93 20.11
C TRP A 15 15.74 -24.53 20.20
N ASN A 16 16.68 -24.23 19.29
CA ASN A 16 17.02 -22.86 18.98
C ASN A 16 15.78 -22.19 18.39
N HIS A 17 14.99 -21.52 19.21
CA HIS A 17 14.17 -20.43 18.73
C HIS A 17 15.14 -19.37 18.21
N ALA A 18 15.26 -19.25 16.89
CA ALA A 18 15.79 -18.04 16.30
C ALA A 18 14.91 -16.88 16.80
N LEU A 19 15.45 -16.10 17.71
CA LEU A 19 14.87 -14.81 18.09
C LEU A 19 14.72 -14.03 16.78
N ALA A 20 13.53 -13.50 16.51
CA ALA A 20 13.33 -12.59 15.41
C ALA A 20 14.39 -11.47 15.56
N ASP A 21 15.11 -11.19 14.48
CA ASP A 21 16.10 -10.13 14.43
C ASP A 21 15.36 -8.81 14.67
N ASP A 22 15.52 -8.22 15.87
CA ASP A 22 14.95 -6.92 16.25
C ASP A 22 15.64 -5.74 15.53
N SER A 23 16.60 -6.05 14.63
CA SER A 23 17.30 -5.03 13.83
C SER A 23 16.33 -4.31 12.90
N ILE A 24 16.40 -2.98 12.87
CA ILE A 24 15.64 -2.15 11.94
C ILE A 24 16.05 -2.37 10.46
N VAL A 25 17.27 -2.85 10.25
CA VAL A 25 17.82 -3.24 8.94
C VAL A 25 17.59 -4.74 8.75
N ASP A 26 17.11 -5.15 7.59
CA ASP A 26 17.04 -6.57 7.23
C ASP A 26 18.45 -7.09 6.92
N THR A 27 19.07 -7.72 7.93
CA THR A 27 20.44 -8.24 7.84
C THR A 27 20.55 -9.50 6.97
N THR A 28 19.42 -10.10 6.59
CA THR A 28 19.39 -11.26 5.67
C THR A 28 19.47 -10.84 4.20
N SER A 29 19.22 -9.57 3.91
CA SER A 29 19.27 -8.97 2.57
C SER A 29 20.46 -8.02 2.47
N PRO A 30 21.51 -8.35 1.71
CA PRO A 30 22.67 -7.47 1.56
C PRO A 30 22.29 -6.18 0.82
N LEU A 31 23.08 -5.13 1.04
CA LEU A 31 22.97 -3.90 0.26
C LEU A 31 23.20 -4.20 -1.23
N GLU A 32 22.23 -3.84 -2.06
CA GLU A 32 22.25 -4.05 -3.50
C GLU A 32 22.72 -2.78 -4.22
N THR A 33 23.66 -2.91 -5.16
CA THR A 33 24.00 -1.86 -6.12
C THR A 33 23.06 -1.96 -7.31
N ILE A 34 22.19 -0.96 -7.48
CA ILE A 34 21.21 -0.91 -8.57
C ILE A 34 21.85 -0.40 -9.86
N ALA A 35 22.61 0.70 -9.75
CA ALA A 35 23.31 1.30 -10.87
C ALA A 35 24.48 2.15 -10.38
N THR A 36 25.45 2.35 -11.28
CA THR A 36 26.64 3.20 -11.09
C THR A 36 26.75 4.22 -12.22
N ASP A 37 27.86 4.95 -12.26
CA ASP A 37 28.21 5.89 -13.33
C ASP A 37 27.40 7.19 -13.34
N PHE A 38 26.94 7.64 -12.15
CA PHE A 38 26.40 8.97 -11.92
C PHE A 38 27.50 9.90 -11.38
N ASP A 39 27.50 11.16 -11.82
CA ASP A 39 28.42 12.15 -11.28
C ASP A 39 28.07 12.55 -9.84
N LEU A 40 26.78 12.76 -9.56
CA LEU A 40 26.25 13.06 -8.24
C LEU A 40 24.75 12.72 -8.20
N ALA A 41 24.41 11.48 -7.90
CA ALA A 41 23.02 11.10 -7.67
C ALA A 41 22.54 11.64 -6.31
N ASP A 42 21.40 12.33 -6.30
CA ASP A 42 20.85 13.00 -5.11
C ASP A 42 19.32 12.82 -5.04
N GLY A 43 18.70 13.34 -4.02
CA GLY A 43 17.27 13.53 -3.77
C GLY A 43 16.31 12.51 -4.38
N PRO A 44 16.37 11.21 -3.99
CA PRO A 44 15.51 10.19 -4.56
C PRO A 44 14.07 10.38 -4.09
N ALA A 45 13.10 10.14 -4.98
CA ALA A 45 11.67 10.25 -4.69
C ALA A 45 10.89 9.07 -5.28
N TRP A 46 10.18 8.35 -4.44
CA TRP A 46 9.28 7.27 -4.84
C TRP A 46 7.92 7.83 -5.24
N ASP A 47 7.37 7.41 -6.39
CA ASP A 47 6.10 7.92 -6.93
C ASP A 47 4.84 7.31 -6.26
N GLY A 48 5.01 6.52 -5.22
CA GLY A 48 3.92 5.83 -4.54
C GLY A 48 3.38 4.61 -5.28
N GLY A 49 3.92 4.30 -6.46
CA GLY A 49 3.41 3.19 -7.31
C GLY A 49 4.51 2.29 -7.85
N SER A 50 5.23 2.75 -8.86
CA SER A 50 6.08 1.86 -9.67
C SER A 50 7.49 2.36 -9.93
N ASN A 51 7.83 3.61 -9.60
CA ASN A 51 9.10 4.19 -10.01
C ASN A 51 9.75 5.04 -8.92
N LEU A 52 11.07 4.98 -8.88
CA LEU A 52 11.90 5.92 -8.16
C LEU A 52 12.47 6.94 -9.16
N TYR A 53 12.33 8.23 -8.85
CA TYR A 53 12.99 9.31 -9.57
C TYR A 53 14.17 9.82 -8.76
N PHE A 54 15.26 10.16 -9.42
CA PHE A 54 16.42 10.79 -8.78
C PHE A 54 17.22 11.63 -9.78
N PRO A 55 17.68 12.83 -9.40
CA PRO A 55 18.54 13.65 -10.24
C PRO A 55 20.00 13.18 -10.17
N ASP A 56 20.72 13.30 -11.28
CA ASP A 56 22.16 13.46 -11.30
C ASP A 56 22.47 14.96 -11.41
N VAL A 57 22.84 15.56 -10.29
CA VAL A 57 22.99 17.02 -10.15
C VAL A 57 24.04 17.59 -11.09
N LYS A 58 25.17 16.89 -11.27
CA LYS A 58 26.27 17.33 -12.14
C LYS A 58 26.06 16.91 -13.58
N GLY A 59 25.44 15.76 -13.81
CA GLY A 59 25.05 15.27 -15.12
C GLY A 59 23.85 16.00 -15.70
N GLU A 60 23.18 16.88 -14.90
CA GLU A 60 22.01 17.69 -15.28
C GLU A 60 20.86 16.87 -15.86
N LYS A 61 20.69 15.63 -15.34
CA LYS A 61 19.66 14.68 -15.77
C LYS A 61 18.75 14.27 -14.62
N LEU A 62 17.49 13.97 -14.93
CA LEU A 62 16.60 13.29 -14.03
C LEU A 62 16.42 11.85 -14.51
N TYR A 63 16.75 10.90 -13.67
CA TYR A 63 16.60 9.47 -13.94
C TYR A 63 15.33 8.91 -13.35
N ARG A 64 14.90 7.77 -13.89
CA ARG A 64 13.82 6.94 -13.38
C ARG A 64 14.28 5.50 -13.29
N PHE A 65 14.13 4.90 -12.13
CA PHE A 65 14.33 3.47 -11.89
C PHE A 65 12.98 2.78 -11.73
N SER A 66 12.81 1.63 -12.38
CA SER A 66 11.63 0.77 -12.22
C SER A 66 12.04 -0.55 -11.56
N PRO A 67 11.70 -0.78 -10.28
CA PRO A 67 12.04 -2.02 -9.57
C PRO A 67 11.51 -3.28 -10.27
N ARG A 68 10.32 -3.18 -10.87
CA ARG A 68 9.71 -4.30 -11.60
C ARG A 68 10.54 -4.83 -12.76
N THR A 69 11.28 -3.95 -13.45
CA THR A 69 12.10 -4.32 -14.61
C THR A 69 13.59 -4.30 -14.34
N GLY A 70 14.01 -3.78 -13.17
CA GLY A 70 15.41 -3.54 -12.82
C GLY A 70 16.08 -2.45 -13.68
N LYS A 71 15.32 -1.67 -14.47
CA LYS A 71 15.85 -0.74 -15.45
C LYS A 71 15.94 0.69 -14.91
N VAL A 72 17.11 1.29 -15.00
CA VAL A 72 17.33 2.73 -14.90
C VAL A 72 17.29 3.36 -16.30
N SER A 73 16.63 4.49 -16.44
CA SER A 73 16.51 5.23 -17.71
C SER A 73 16.51 6.73 -17.47
N VAL A 74 17.03 7.49 -18.42
CA VAL A 74 16.90 8.95 -18.41
C VAL A 74 15.42 9.30 -18.60
N PHE A 75 14.86 10.03 -17.63
CA PHE A 75 13.50 10.52 -17.69
C PHE A 75 13.44 11.92 -18.31
N LEU A 76 14.36 12.81 -17.91
CA LEU A 76 14.53 14.16 -18.47
C LEU A 76 16.02 14.39 -18.70
N ASP A 77 16.41 14.62 -19.96
CA ASP A 77 17.82 14.69 -20.37
C ASP A 77 18.42 16.08 -20.12
N ASP A 78 17.64 17.14 -20.16
CA ASP A 78 18.04 18.51 -19.83
C ASP A 78 17.25 18.97 -18.60
N ALA A 79 17.56 18.36 -17.46
CA ALA A 79 16.89 18.67 -16.20
C ALA A 79 17.46 19.94 -15.55
N GLY A 80 18.70 20.35 -15.91
CA GLY A 80 19.47 21.32 -15.18
C GLY A 80 19.94 20.78 -13.82
N ARG A 81 20.49 21.65 -12.99
CA ARG A 81 21.04 21.27 -11.67
C ARG A 81 19.94 21.10 -10.62
N ILE A 82 19.27 19.97 -10.66
CA ILE A 82 18.28 19.58 -9.64
C ILE A 82 19.03 18.97 -8.46
N SER A 83 18.91 19.54 -7.27
CA SER A 83 19.59 19.07 -6.06
C SER A 83 18.72 18.13 -5.21
N ALA A 84 17.40 18.13 -5.39
CA ALA A 84 16.50 17.19 -4.74
C ALA A 84 15.20 17.03 -5.51
N SER A 85 14.56 15.88 -5.31
CA SER A 85 13.19 15.64 -5.74
C SER A 85 12.35 15.10 -4.57
N TYR A 86 11.05 15.38 -4.58
CA TYR A 86 10.12 14.86 -3.58
C TYR A 86 8.77 14.60 -4.24
N PHE A 87 8.25 13.39 -4.07
CA PHE A 87 6.95 13.03 -4.62
C PHE A 87 5.88 13.14 -3.53
N ASN A 88 4.88 13.96 -3.75
CA ASN A 88 3.74 14.08 -2.87
C ASN A 88 2.51 14.62 -3.61
N HIS A 89 1.31 14.33 -3.11
CA HIS A 89 0.05 14.75 -3.72
C HIS A 89 -0.05 14.43 -5.22
N GLY A 90 0.54 13.29 -5.65
CA GLY A 90 0.55 12.85 -7.05
C GLY A 90 1.43 13.70 -7.98
N LYS A 91 2.36 14.47 -7.43
CA LYS A 91 3.26 15.37 -8.17
C LYS A 91 4.70 15.18 -7.76
N LEU A 92 5.60 15.31 -8.72
CA LEU A 92 7.04 15.36 -8.45
C LEU A 92 7.49 16.81 -8.34
N PHE A 93 7.93 17.20 -7.15
CA PHE A 93 8.50 18.51 -6.85
C PHE A 93 10.01 18.43 -6.97
N LEU A 94 10.62 19.51 -7.46
CA LEU A 94 12.05 19.58 -7.76
C LEU A 94 12.65 20.84 -7.13
N SER A 95 13.80 20.67 -6.50
CA SER A 95 14.67 21.76 -6.06
C SER A 95 15.64 22.09 -7.19
N ASP A 96 15.28 23.07 -8.04
CA ASP A 96 16.10 23.53 -9.15
C ASP A 96 17.16 24.54 -8.66
N ASN A 97 18.22 23.98 -8.09
CA ASN A 97 19.35 24.74 -7.55
C ASN A 97 20.02 25.62 -8.61
N GLY A 98 20.11 25.13 -9.85
CA GLY A 98 20.69 25.86 -10.97
C GLY A 98 19.98 27.19 -11.22
N ASN A 99 18.65 27.18 -11.22
CA ASN A 99 17.82 28.34 -11.51
C ASN A 99 17.27 29.06 -10.26
N SER A 100 17.71 28.68 -9.06
CA SER A 100 17.29 29.26 -7.77
C SER A 100 15.77 29.22 -7.57
N GLN A 101 15.12 28.08 -7.89
CA GLN A 101 13.66 27.95 -7.85
C GLN A 101 13.20 26.56 -7.38
N ILE A 102 11.96 26.47 -6.90
CA ILE A 102 11.23 25.23 -6.69
C ILE A 102 10.27 25.05 -7.85
N CYS A 103 10.26 23.85 -8.45
CA CYS A 103 9.40 23.50 -9.58
C CYS A 103 8.51 22.31 -9.27
N VAL A 104 7.41 22.20 -10.00
CA VAL A 104 6.64 20.95 -10.14
C VAL A 104 6.81 20.40 -11.55
N LEU A 105 6.95 19.09 -11.67
CA LEU A 105 7.09 18.42 -12.95
C LEU A 105 5.71 17.99 -13.47
N ASN A 106 5.32 18.48 -14.64
CA ASN A 106 4.11 18.11 -15.36
C ASN A 106 4.49 17.35 -16.64
N GLY A 107 4.38 16.02 -16.62
CA GLY A 107 4.97 15.18 -17.67
C GLY A 107 6.49 15.37 -17.71
N LYS A 108 7.02 15.99 -18.77
CA LYS A 108 8.44 16.35 -18.91
C LYS A 108 8.71 17.85 -18.78
N THR A 109 7.71 18.66 -18.43
CA THR A 109 7.85 20.12 -18.34
C THR A 109 7.99 20.55 -16.89
N LYS A 110 9.06 21.26 -16.56
CA LYS A 110 9.27 21.90 -15.26
C LYS A 110 8.45 23.20 -15.21
N THR A 111 7.57 23.34 -14.23
CA THR A 111 6.79 24.56 -13.99
C THR A 111 7.25 25.18 -12.67
N PRO A 112 7.85 26.39 -12.67
CA PRO A 112 8.22 27.08 -11.43
C PRO A 112 7.00 27.36 -10.53
N ILE A 113 7.17 27.11 -9.23
CA ILE A 113 6.18 27.44 -8.19
C ILE A 113 6.64 28.69 -7.43
N ALA A 114 7.93 28.74 -7.09
CA ALA A 114 8.54 29.84 -6.38
C ALA A 114 10.01 29.96 -6.76
N GLY A 115 10.57 31.16 -6.72
CA GLY A 115 11.96 31.44 -7.01
C GLY A 115 12.58 32.34 -5.95
N GLN A 116 13.91 32.40 -5.96
CA GLN A 116 14.71 33.31 -5.16
C GLN A 116 15.49 34.25 -6.12
N PRO A 117 15.83 35.47 -5.72
CA PRO A 117 16.65 36.36 -6.52
C PRO A 117 17.99 35.69 -6.89
N ALA A 118 18.31 35.66 -8.17
CA ALA A 118 19.52 34.99 -8.67
C ALA A 118 20.82 35.69 -8.22
N ASP A 119 20.73 36.99 -7.94
CA ASP A 119 21.83 37.86 -7.48
C ASP A 119 21.89 38.04 -5.96
N ALA A 120 21.07 37.33 -5.20
CA ALA A 120 21.01 37.42 -3.75
C ALA A 120 22.37 37.14 -3.10
N LYS A 121 22.70 37.90 -2.07
CA LYS A 121 23.92 37.73 -1.27
C LYS A 121 23.54 37.59 0.21
N PRO A 122 23.81 36.45 0.89
CA PRO A 122 24.41 35.22 0.33
C PRO A 122 23.52 34.55 -0.73
N PRO A 123 24.09 33.65 -1.56
CA PRO A 123 23.30 32.95 -2.59
C PRO A 123 22.11 32.19 -1.99
N ARG A 124 20.93 32.39 -2.56
CA ARG A 124 19.68 31.78 -2.10
C ARG A 124 19.26 30.64 -3.04
N LYS A 125 20.13 29.64 -3.13
CA LYS A 125 19.89 28.44 -3.97
C LYS A 125 19.21 27.38 -3.14
N PRO A 126 18.02 26.87 -3.53
CA PRO A 126 17.39 25.78 -2.84
C PRO A 126 18.24 24.51 -2.93
N ASN A 127 18.25 23.72 -1.82
CA ASN A 127 18.98 22.46 -1.77
C ASN A 127 18.01 21.28 -1.67
N ASP A 128 17.47 20.97 -0.52
CA ASP A 128 16.53 19.88 -0.32
C ASP A 128 15.11 20.39 -0.04
N LEU A 129 14.09 19.53 -0.20
CA LEU A 129 12.70 19.92 0.01
C LEU A 129 11.85 18.77 0.56
N VAL A 130 10.81 19.13 1.32
CA VAL A 130 9.73 18.23 1.77
C VAL A 130 8.37 18.92 1.61
N VAL A 131 7.34 18.15 1.28
CA VAL A 131 5.97 18.64 1.09
C VAL A 131 5.09 18.19 2.25
N ASP A 132 4.40 19.12 2.90
CA ASP A 132 3.50 18.82 4.02
C ASP A 132 2.15 18.22 3.57
N GLN A 133 1.35 17.78 4.55
CA GLN A 133 0.06 17.13 4.31
C GLN A 133 -0.99 18.06 3.67
N GLN A 134 -0.79 19.38 3.70
CA GLN A 134 -1.66 20.38 3.09
C GLN A 134 -1.17 20.84 1.71
N GLY A 135 0.00 20.35 1.27
CA GLY A 135 0.65 20.72 0.01
C GLY A 135 1.54 21.95 0.10
N GLY A 136 1.86 22.43 1.31
CA GLY A 136 2.91 23.42 1.54
C GLY A 136 4.30 22.79 1.40
N ILE A 137 5.30 23.56 0.99
CA ILE A 137 6.64 23.07 0.67
C ILE A 137 7.65 23.73 1.60
N TYR A 138 8.40 22.93 2.37
CA TYR A 138 9.58 23.41 3.07
C TYR A 138 10.82 23.10 2.22
N TYR A 139 11.75 24.04 2.11
CA TYR A 139 13.02 23.80 1.45
C TYR A 139 14.17 24.57 2.13
N THR A 140 15.36 24.02 2.03
CA THR A 140 16.55 24.58 2.66
C THR A 140 17.28 25.54 1.71
N LEU A 141 17.80 26.63 2.29
CA LEU A 141 18.72 27.59 1.67
C LEU A 141 20.07 27.51 2.39
N THR A 142 20.92 26.58 1.95
CA THR A 142 22.18 26.26 2.63
C THR A 142 23.08 27.47 2.82
N GLY A 143 23.22 28.34 1.79
CA GLY A 143 24.04 29.55 1.84
C GLY A 143 23.47 30.66 2.71
N ALA A 144 22.13 30.69 2.90
CA ALA A 144 21.45 31.70 3.72
C ALA A 144 21.24 31.27 5.17
N GLY A 145 21.42 29.99 5.49
CA GLY A 145 21.15 29.45 6.83
C GLY A 145 19.66 29.43 7.19
N GLU A 146 18.78 29.22 6.20
CA GLU A 146 17.33 29.32 6.37
C GLU A 146 16.60 28.09 5.84
N VAL A 147 15.40 27.84 6.41
CA VAL A 147 14.38 27.01 5.79
C VAL A 147 13.20 27.91 5.40
N ILE A 148 12.81 27.86 4.16
CA ILE A 148 11.65 28.59 3.62
C ILE A 148 10.44 27.66 3.53
N TRP A 149 9.27 28.19 3.81
CA TRP A 149 8.02 27.53 3.54
C TRP A 149 7.24 28.27 2.43
N ILE A 150 6.74 27.51 1.47
CA ILE A 150 5.84 27.98 0.41
C ILE A 150 4.44 27.47 0.74
N SER A 151 3.48 28.35 0.92
CA SER A 151 2.07 27.96 1.11
C SER A 151 1.51 27.30 -0.17
N PRO A 152 0.42 26.52 -0.09
CA PRO A 152 -0.28 26.03 -1.29
C PRO A 152 -0.73 27.12 -2.26
N ALA A 153 -0.85 28.37 -1.79
CA ALA A 153 -1.15 29.56 -2.60
C ALA A 153 0.11 30.24 -3.18
N GLY A 154 1.30 29.67 -3.01
CA GLY A 154 2.57 30.18 -3.53
C GLY A 154 3.23 31.30 -2.69
N LYS A 155 2.68 31.67 -1.54
CA LYS A 155 3.30 32.68 -0.66
C LYS A 155 4.45 32.08 0.12
N GLN A 156 5.62 32.74 0.11
CA GLN A 156 6.81 32.32 0.85
C GLN A 156 6.92 33.00 2.21
N SER A 157 7.43 32.25 3.21
CA SER A 157 7.82 32.75 4.53
C SER A 157 9.03 31.98 5.07
N VAL A 158 9.79 32.58 6.00
CA VAL A 158 10.90 31.90 6.67
C VAL A 158 10.33 31.05 7.80
N ALA A 159 10.54 29.74 7.72
CA ALA A 159 10.14 28.78 8.75
C ALA A 159 11.23 28.58 9.83
N VAL A 160 12.51 28.53 9.42
CA VAL A 160 13.66 28.42 10.34
C VAL A 160 14.75 29.39 9.87
N LYS A 161 15.46 30.00 10.81
CA LYS A 161 16.64 30.86 10.58
C LYS A 161 17.81 30.46 11.47
N ASP A 162 18.98 31.01 11.12
CA ASP A 162 20.21 30.91 11.90
C ASP A 162 20.70 29.47 12.11
N ILE A 163 20.32 28.55 11.21
CA ILE A 163 20.85 27.19 11.18
C ILE A 163 22.10 27.12 10.27
N LYS A 164 23.18 26.55 10.79
CA LYS A 164 24.45 26.46 10.05
C LYS A 164 24.35 25.43 8.91
N THR A 165 24.48 25.90 7.67
CA THR A 165 24.51 25.05 6.46
C THR A 165 23.38 24.03 6.40
N PRO A 166 22.09 24.46 6.45
CA PRO A 166 20.96 23.53 6.36
C PRO A 166 21.01 22.80 5.02
N ASN A 167 20.75 21.50 5.05
CA ASN A 167 20.76 20.62 3.87
C ASN A 167 19.48 19.79 3.84
N GLY A 168 19.52 18.50 4.16
CA GLY A 168 18.34 17.65 4.18
C GLY A 168 17.29 18.11 5.20
N LEU A 169 16.02 17.84 4.91
CA LEU A 169 14.93 18.09 5.83
C LEU A 169 13.80 17.08 5.65
N ILE A 170 13.08 16.76 6.73
CA ILE A 170 11.92 15.87 6.69
C ILE A 170 10.92 16.22 7.79
N LEU A 171 9.65 16.03 7.54
CA LEU A 171 8.58 16.14 8.53
C LEU A 171 8.34 14.79 9.22
N SER A 172 8.03 14.81 10.52
CA SER A 172 7.50 13.63 11.20
C SER A 172 6.20 13.14 10.53
N PRO A 173 5.83 11.84 10.67
CA PRO A 173 4.64 11.31 10.02
C PRO A 173 3.33 12.02 10.39
N ASP A 174 3.26 12.62 11.58
CA ASP A 174 2.12 13.44 12.02
C ASP A 174 2.22 14.93 11.63
N GLY A 175 3.31 15.33 10.96
CA GLY A 175 3.57 16.68 10.50
C GLY A 175 3.88 17.71 11.60
N LYS A 176 4.08 17.27 12.86
CA LYS A 176 4.28 18.16 14.01
C LYS A 176 5.72 18.48 14.35
N THR A 177 6.66 17.78 13.74
CA THR A 177 8.10 18.03 13.91
C THR A 177 8.76 18.17 12.55
N LEU A 178 9.54 19.25 12.37
CA LEU A 178 10.42 19.43 11.23
C LEU A 178 11.85 19.11 11.67
N TYR A 179 12.46 18.11 11.06
CA TYR A 179 13.87 17.79 11.22
C TYR A 179 14.67 18.47 10.12
N VAL A 180 15.81 19.06 10.46
CA VAL A 180 16.71 19.75 9.52
C VAL A 180 18.15 19.33 9.79
N ALA A 181 18.81 18.83 8.76
CA ALA A 181 20.23 18.50 8.80
C ALA A 181 21.08 19.76 8.68
N ALA A 182 22.05 19.91 9.56
CA ALA A 182 23.09 20.92 9.52
C ALA A 182 24.40 20.28 9.03
N TYR A 183 24.71 20.45 7.77
CA TYR A 183 25.73 19.69 7.04
C TYR A 183 27.15 19.79 7.62
N VAL A 184 27.64 21.01 7.87
CA VAL A 184 29.01 21.20 8.38
C VAL A 184 29.12 20.79 9.84
N PRO A 185 28.19 21.15 10.75
CA PRO A 185 28.22 20.70 12.15
C PRO A 185 27.96 19.20 12.33
N LYS A 186 27.42 18.52 11.34
CA LYS A 186 26.97 17.11 11.40
C LYS A 186 25.90 16.90 12.45
N GLU A 187 24.95 17.80 12.52
CA GLU A 187 23.88 17.83 13.48
C GLU A 187 22.51 17.71 12.80
N ILE A 188 21.55 17.13 13.50
CA ILE A 188 20.14 17.18 13.11
C ILE A 188 19.41 17.98 14.19
N TRP A 189 18.69 18.99 13.75
CA TRP A 189 17.86 19.84 14.60
C TRP A 189 16.39 19.49 14.41
N ALA A 190 15.61 19.50 15.49
CA ALA A 190 14.18 19.30 15.48
C ALA A 190 13.46 20.57 15.92
N TYR A 191 12.42 20.95 15.18
CA TYR A 191 11.57 22.11 15.42
C TYR A 191 10.12 21.67 15.55
N ASP A 192 9.38 22.20 16.53
CA ASP A 192 7.96 21.94 16.64
C ASP A 192 7.21 22.77 15.60
N VAL A 193 6.38 22.11 14.77
CA VAL A 193 5.51 22.75 13.78
C VAL A 193 4.17 23.06 14.46
N THR A 194 3.93 24.33 14.78
CA THR A 194 2.69 24.77 15.45
C THR A 194 1.55 25.04 14.48
N SER A 195 1.90 25.41 13.26
CA SER A 195 1.01 25.50 12.09
C SER A 195 1.86 25.45 10.82
N PRO A 196 1.28 25.18 9.63
CA PRO A 196 2.03 25.15 8.38
C PRO A 196 2.91 26.40 8.19
N GLY A 197 4.20 26.19 8.01
CA GLY A 197 5.19 27.25 7.84
C GLY A 197 5.63 27.97 9.12
N VAL A 198 5.08 27.63 10.30
CA VAL A 198 5.44 28.23 11.59
C VAL A 198 6.07 27.20 12.50
N THR A 199 7.35 27.42 12.83
CA THR A 199 8.13 26.54 13.71
C THR A 199 8.62 27.25 14.95
N ASN A 200 8.82 26.52 16.05
CA ASN A 200 9.43 27.00 17.28
C ASN A 200 10.20 25.87 17.98
N ASN A 201 10.70 26.14 19.20
CA ASN A 201 11.37 25.18 20.10
C ASN A 201 12.49 24.38 19.40
N GLY A 202 13.35 25.05 18.62
CA GLY A 202 14.49 24.43 17.97
C GLY A 202 15.42 23.77 19.00
N ARG A 203 15.70 22.47 18.82
CA ARG A 203 16.54 21.66 19.70
C ARG A 203 17.43 20.72 18.90
N LEU A 204 18.62 20.45 19.44
CA LEU A 204 19.50 19.43 18.89
C LEU A 204 18.82 18.06 19.08
N PHE A 205 18.57 17.37 17.99
CA PHE A 205 17.97 16.04 17.98
C PHE A 205 19.05 14.95 18.01
N ALA A 206 20.03 15.05 17.11
CA ALA A 206 21.12 14.09 17.02
C ALA A 206 22.40 14.73 16.47
N LYS A 207 23.54 14.09 16.74
CA LYS A 207 24.85 14.48 16.20
C LYS A 207 25.57 13.24 15.70
N MET A 208 26.24 13.38 14.53
CA MET A 208 27.08 12.32 13.98
C MET A 208 28.52 12.48 14.48
N ASP A 209 28.96 11.53 15.29
CA ASP A 209 30.36 11.45 15.72
C ASP A 209 31.13 10.54 14.72
N SER A 210 31.61 11.13 13.63
CA SER A 210 32.13 10.42 12.44
C SER A 210 33.39 11.05 11.85
N GLY A 211 34.30 11.53 12.68
CA GLY A 211 35.59 12.04 12.22
C GLY A 211 35.51 13.42 11.52
N PRO A 212 36.54 13.78 10.68
CA PRO A 212 36.68 15.12 10.12
C PRO A 212 35.75 15.42 8.93
N ASP A 213 35.19 14.39 8.29
CA ASP A 213 34.37 14.55 7.08
C ASP A 213 33.05 15.24 7.38
N LYS A 214 32.54 15.98 6.39
CA LYS A 214 31.24 16.67 6.46
C LYS A 214 30.11 15.66 6.24
N GLY A 215 28.95 15.94 6.81
CA GLY A 215 27.78 15.04 6.69
C GLY A 215 26.57 15.66 7.36
N ALA A 216 25.54 14.89 7.64
CA ALA A 216 24.16 15.27 7.83
C ALA A 216 23.63 15.94 6.56
N ASP A 217 23.43 15.10 5.55
CA ASP A 217 22.96 15.47 4.21
C ASP A 217 21.45 15.16 4.06
N GLY A 218 21.01 14.62 2.95
CA GLY A 218 19.60 14.29 2.73
C GLY A 218 19.04 13.25 3.71
N MET A 219 17.73 13.27 3.93
CA MET A 219 17.09 12.42 4.94
C MET A 219 15.69 11.96 4.57
N THR A 220 15.27 10.84 5.19
CA THR A 220 13.90 10.33 5.13
C THR A 220 13.45 9.85 6.51
N ILE A 221 12.18 9.42 6.62
CA ILE A 221 11.57 8.98 7.86
C ILE A 221 10.68 7.75 7.63
N ASP A 222 10.59 6.86 8.62
CA ASP A 222 9.65 5.75 8.56
C ASP A 222 8.34 6.02 9.32
N ARG A 223 7.38 5.11 9.23
CA ARG A 223 6.06 5.23 9.88
C ARG A 223 6.13 5.27 11.41
N ALA A 224 7.19 4.72 12.01
CA ALA A 224 7.43 4.76 13.45
C ALA A 224 8.08 6.08 13.89
N GLY A 225 8.45 6.95 12.93
CA GLY A 225 9.13 8.22 13.19
C GLY A 225 10.64 8.10 13.34
N ASN A 226 11.24 6.95 12.96
CA ASN A 226 12.70 6.85 12.95
C ASN A 226 13.27 7.68 11.80
N VAL A 227 14.29 8.48 12.09
CA VAL A 227 14.93 9.39 11.14
C VAL A 227 16.14 8.71 10.51
N TYR A 228 16.24 8.73 9.21
CA TYR A 228 17.34 8.21 8.38
C TYR A 228 18.04 9.39 7.71
N CYS A 229 19.34 9.53 7.92
CA CYS A 229 20.09 10.63 7.34
C CYS A 229 21.41 10.15 6.73
N ALA A 230 21.72 10.66 5.54
CA ALA A 230 23.01 10.44 4.92
C ALA A 230 24.12 11.14 5.69
N GLY A 231 25.08 10.37 6.16
CA GLY A 231 26.26 10.82 6.87
C GLY A 231 27.52 10.83 5.98
N PRO A 232 28.71 11.01 6.59
CA PRO A 232 29.96 11.02 5.84
C PRO A 232 30.31 9.74 5.08
N ALA A 233 29.86 8.57 5.61
CA ALA A 233 30.15 7.27 5.01
C ALA A 233 28.97 6.30 5.05
N ASP A 234 27.99 6.54 5.92
CA ASP A 234 26.90 5.62 6.23
C ASP A 234 25.57 6.35 6.19
N ILE A 235 24.45 5.62 6.04
CA ILE A 235 23.13 6.11 6.46
C ILE A 235 22.99 5.85 7.95
N TRP A 236 22.70 6.88 8.73
CA TRP A 236 22.49 6.82 10.16
C TRP A 236 21.01 6.80 10.47
N ILE A 237 20.60 5.99 11.48
CA ILE A 237 19.19 5.78 11.82
C ILE A 237 18.97 6.01 13.30
N TRP A 238 18.09 6.95 13.66
CA TRP A 238 17.71 7.23 15.05
C TRP A 238 16.23 7.04 15.29
N ASN A 239 15.87 6.61 16.48
CA ASN A 239 14.47 6.59 16.90
C ASN A 239 13.98 8.03 17.23
N PRO A 240 12.64 8.24 17.42
CA PRO A 240 12.08 9.57 17.73
C PRO A 240 12.65 10.24 18.98
N ALA A 241 13.26 9.50 19.89
CA ALA A 241 13.94 10.02 21.08
C ALA A 241 15.42 10.42 20.84
N GLY A 242 15.91 10.32 19.59
CA GLY A 242 17.29 10.64 19.22
C GLY A 242 18.32 9.55 19.56
N LYS A 243 17.88 8.34 19.96
CA LYS A 243 18.77 7.21 20.19
C LYS A 243 19.15 6.59 18.86
N LEU A 244 20.46 6.43 18.61
CA LEU A 244 20.99 5.73 17.44
C LEU A 244 20.58 4.25 17.48
N LEU A 245 19.96 3.79 16.40
CA LEU A 245 19.51 2.40 16.22
C LEU A 245 20.47 1.58 15.36
N ALA A 246 20.91 2.14 14.22
CA ALA A 246 21.77 1.43 13.27
C ALA A 246 22.52 2.41 12.35
N LYS A 247 23.51 1.87 11.63
CA LYS A 247 24.17 2.50 10.48
C LYS A 247 24.18 1.52 9.32
N ILE A 248 23.99 2.02 8.11
CA ILE A 248 24.09 1.22 6.89
C ILE A 248 25.31 1.73 6.12
N PRO A 249 26.41 0.97 6.08
CA PRO A 249 27.58 1.34 5.30
C PRO A 249 27.27 1.29 3.81
N THR A 250 27.79 2.24 3.05
CA THR A 250 27.60 2.32 1.59
C THR A 250 28.94 2.28 0.87
N PRO A 251 29.02 1.73 -0.37
CA PRO A 251 30.26 1.63 -1.12
C PRO A 251 30.89 2.97 -1.47
N THR A 252 30.06 4.00 -1.64
CA THR A 252 30.48 5.39 -1.84
C THR A 252 29.76 6.27 -0.83
N ARG A 253 30.21 7.51 -0.67
CA ARG A 253 29.57 8.44 0.25
C ARG A 253 28.08 8.65 -0.13
N PRO A 254 27.15 8.37 0.78
CA PRO A 254 25.73 8.63 0.55
C PRO A 254 25.45 10.14 0.62
N ILE A 255 24.49 10.59 -0.17
CA ILE A 255 24.05 12.00 -0.23
C ILE A 255 22.61 12.13 0.24
N ASN A 256 21.73 11.18 -0.14
CA ASN A 256 20.32 11.24 0.21
C ASN A 256 19.72 9.84 0.26
N CYS A 257 18.50 9.71 0.80
CA CYS A 257 17.78 8.44 0.83
C CYS A 257 16.27 8.64 0.82
N ALA A 258 15.54 7.63 0.31
CA ALA A 258 14.09 7.59 0.34
C ALA A 258 13.58 6.16 0.45
N PHE A 259 12.47 5.95 1.14
CA PHE A 259 11.77 4.69 1.10
C PHE A 259 11.02 4.51 -0.22
N GLY A 260 10.93 3.27 -0.69
CA GLY A 260 10.20 2.90 -1.89
C GLY A 260 9.84 1.42 -1.93
N ASP A 261 9.56 0.94 -3.13
CA ASP A 261 8.87 -0.29 -3.48
C ASP A 261 7.41 -0.30 -3.00
N SER A 262 6.62 -1.21 -3.54
CA SER A 262 5.19 -1.29 -3.26
C SER A 262 4.87 -1.59 -1.78
N ASP A 263 5.79 -2.24 -1.07
CA ASP A 263 5.68 -2.53 0.36
C ASP A 263 6.32 -1.47 1.26
N MET A 264 6.94 -0.42 0.68
CA MET A 264 7.67 0.63 1.40
C MET A 264 8.74 0.10 2.37
N ARG A 265 9.35 -1.03 2.06
CA ARG A 265 10.39 -1.66 2.87
C ARG A 265 11.78 -1.62 2.22
N SER A 266 11.94 -0.93 1.13
CA SER A 266 13.25 -0.68 0.52
C SER A 266 13.69 0.75 0.79
N LEU A 267 14.87 0.91 1.37
CA LEU A 267 15.55 2.18 1.46
C LEU A 267 16.46 2.33 0.24
N TYR A 268 16.12 3.25 -0.64
CA TYR A 268 16.96 3.66 -1.75
C TYR A 268 17.93 4.73 -1.28
N ILE A 269 19.19 4.57 -1.65
CA ILE A 269 20.27 5.46 -1.23
C ILE A 269 20.97 5.96 -2.47
N THR A 270 21.05 7.27 -2.63
CA THR A 270 21.80 7.95 -3.68
C THR A 270 23.10 8.51 -3.13
N GLY A 271 24.12 8.59 -3.98
CA GLY A 271 25.43 9.08 -3.56
C GLY A 271 26.36 9.37 -4.73
N PHE A 272 27.64 9.59 -4.43
CA PHE A 272 28.65 9.74 -5.46
C PHE A 272 28.80 8.45 -6.26
N GLY A 273 28.42 8.51 -7.53
CA GLY A 273 28.57 7.40 -8.48
C GLY A 273 27.54 6.28 -8.37
N GLY A 274 26.58 6.30 -7.44
CA GLY A 274 25.72 5.13 -7.29
C GLY A 274 24.29 5.36 -6.79
N LEU A 275 23.41 4.41 -7.16
CA LEU A 275 22.09 4.15 -6.58
C LEU A 275 22.12 2.76 -5.95
N TYR A 276 21.79 2.70 -4.66
CA TYR A 276 21.80 1.48 -3.87
C TYR A 276 20.41 1.22 -3.27
N ARG A 277 20.15 -0.04 -2.90
CA ARG A 277 18.91 -0.46 -2.23
C ARG A 277 19.22 -1.37 -1.04
N GLN A 278 18.68 -1.05 0.13
CA GLN A 278 18.72 -1.87 1.34
C GLN A 278 17.31 -2.28 1.74
N ARG A 279 17.09 -3.55 2.00
CA ARG A 279 15.83 -4.02 2.59
C ARG A 279 15.79 -3.70 4.08
N MET A 280 14.61 -3.28 4.55
CA MET A 280 14.38 -2.83 5.91
C MET A 280 13.32 -3.68 6.62
N ASN A 281 13.43 -3.80 7.93
CA ASN A 281 12.35 -4.31 8.78
C ASN A 281 11.38 -3.21 9.22
N ALA A 282 11.63 -1.97 8.81
CA ALA A 282 10.77 -0.80 8.96
C ALA A 282 10.00 -0.48 7.67
N TYR A 283 8.93 0.28 7.79
CA TYR A 283 8.08 0.72 6.68
C TYR A 283 8.18 2.24 6.50
N GLY A 284 8.56 2.71 5.33
CA GLY A 284 8.52 4.12 4.98
C GLY A 284 7.10 4.68 4.92
N CYS A 285 7.00 6.01 4.96
CA CYS A 285 5.74 6.70 4.74
C CYS A 285 5.39 6.74 3.25
N MET A 286 4.16 6.37 2.91
CA MET A 286 3.67 6.56 1.53
C MET A 286 3.55 8.06 1.23
N PRO A 287 3.88 8.50 0.01
CA PRO A 287 3.57 9.86 -0.41
C PRO A 287 2.06 10.16 -0.24
N GLU A 288 1.74 11.38 0.19
CA GLU A 288 0.33 11.79 0.25
C GLU A 288 -0.27 11.76 -1.16
N PRO A 289 -1.50 11.29 -1.30
CA PRO A 289 -2.16 11.21 -2.59
C PRO A 289 -2.46 12.61 -3.16
N ALA A 290 -2.70 12.69 -4.47
CA ALA A 290 -3.08 13.93 -5.12
C ALA A 290 -4.26 14.59 -4.40
N VAL A 291 -4.06 15.82 -3.89
CA VAL A 291 -5.17 16.61 -3.35
C VAL A 291 -6.04 17.02 -4.54
N SER A 292 -7.29 16.56 -4.56
CA SER A 292 -8.25 17.07 -5.55
C SER A 292 -8.42 18.57 -5.34
N ALA A 293 -7.94 19.38 -6.26
CA ALA A 293 -8.07 20.83 -6.26
C ALA A 293 -9.53 21.31 -6.38
N THR A 294 -10.48 20.39 -6.45
CA THR A 294 -11.92 20.67 -6.53
C THR A 294 -12.59 20.17 -5.26
N GLY A 295 -13.08 21.09 -4.45
CA GLY A 295 -13.77 20.81 -3.20
C GLY A 295 -14.72 19.61 -3.28
N GLY A 296 -14.41 18.54 -2.53
CA GLY A 296 -15.36 17.55 -2.07
C GLY A 296 -15.83 16.47 -3.05
N LYS A 297 -15.39 16.38 -4.31
CA LYS A 297 -15.80 15.27 -5.18
C LYS A 297 -14.84 14.08 -5.03
N ILE A 298 -15.37 12.96 -4.53
CA ILE A 298 -14.70 11.67 -4.48
C ILE A 298 -14.26 11.30 -5.90
N GLN A 299 -12.94 11.21 -6.14
CA GLN A 299 -12.42 10.76 -7.41
C GLN A 299 -12.44 9.22 -7.45
N ARG A 300 -13.08 8.66 -8.48
CA ARG A 300 -13.17 7.21 -8.67
C ARG A 300 -12.13 6.74 -9.68
N PRO A 301 -11.62 5.50 -9.56
CA PRO A 301 -10.75 4.93 -10.57
C PRO A 301 -11.49 4.79 -11.92
N ALA A 302 -10.72 4.87 -13.00
CA ALA A 302 -11.26 4.72 -14.35
C ALA A 302 -11.83 3.31 -14.56
N THR A 303 -12.94 3.22 -15.29
CA THR A 303 -13.58 1.97 -15.68
C THR A 303 -13.36 1.60 -17.15
N THR A 304 -12.56 2.40 -17.86
CA THR A 304 -12.14 2.13 -19.24
C THR A 304 -11.27 0.88 -19.28
N VAL A 305 -11.51 0.03 -20.27
CA VAL A 305 -10.72 -1.18 -20.48
C VAL A 305 -9.55 -0.83 -21.42
N PRO A 306 -8.28 -0.99 -20.98
CA PRO A 306 -7.13 -0.73 -21.83
C PRO A 306 -6.95 -1.83 -22.89
N GLU A 307 -6.19 -1.55 -23.93
CA GLU A 307 -5.89 -2.50 -25.01
C GLU A 307 -5.18 -3.77 -24.52
N SER A 308 -4.50 -3.71 -23.38
CA SER A 308 -3.85 -4.87 -22.74
C SER A 308 -4.82 -5.90 -22.16
N VAL A 309 -6.13 -5.65 -22.19
CA VAL A 309 -7.18 -6.49 -21.60
C VAL A 309 -8.31 -6.73 -22.59
N THR A 310 -8.69 -8.00 -22.78
CA THR A 310 -9.85 -8.37 -23.60
C THR A 310 -11.11 -8.48 -22.74
N PRO A 311 -12.13 -7.62 -22.93
CA PRO A 311 -13.38 -7.71 -22.20
C PRO A 311 -14.37 -8.68 -22.86
N HIS A 312 -15.02 -9.52 -22.05
CA HIS A 312 -16.20 -10.29 -22.40
C HIS A 312 -17.35 -9.82 -21.51
N LEU A 313 -18.20 -8.95 -22.04
CA LEU A 313 -19.26 -8.32 -21.25
C LEU A 313 -20.56 -9.11 -21.30
N ASN A 314 -21.35 -9.08 -20.20
CA ASN A 314 -22.66 -9.73 -20.08
C ASN A 314 -22.64 -11.24 -20.37
N VAL A 315 -21.57 -11.92 -19.96
CA VAL A 315 -21.48 -13.37 -20.07
C VAL A 315 -22.50 -14.03 -19.16
N VAL A 316 -23.31 -14.92 -19.68
CA VAL A 316 -24.24 -15.74 -18.90
C VAL A 316 -23.45 -16.87 -18.24
N TYR A 317 -23.30 -16.86 -16.92
CA TYR A 317 -22.56 -17.87 -16.18
C TYR A 317 -23.45 -18.90 -15.48
N GLY A 318 -24.74 -18.66 -15.46
CA GLY A 318 -25.73 -19.53 -14.89
C GLY A 318 -27.14 -18.99 -15.11
N GLN A 319 -28.12 -19.77 -14.67
CA GLN A 319 -29.54 -19.39 -14.76
C GLN A 319 -30.27 -19.95 -13.55
N SER A 320 -31.17 -19.15 -12.96
CA SER A 320 -32.06 -19.56 -11.89
C SER A 320 -33.50 -19.24 -12.30
N GLY A 321 -34.30 -20.27 -12.57
CA GLY A 321 -35.58 -20.09 -13.26
C GLY A 321 -35.39 -19.37 -14.59
N THR A 322 -36.06 -18.25 -14.81
CA THR A 322 -35.91 -17.39 -15.99
C THR A 322 -34.81 -16.35 -15.87
N ARG A 323 -34.22 -16.16 -14.68
CA ARG A 323 -33.18 -15.15 -14.39
C ARG A 323 -31.82 -15.62 -14.90
N LYS A 324 -31.29 -14.98 -15.92
CA LYS A 324 -29.91 -15.16 -16.38
C LYS A 324 -28.95 -14.47 -15.41
N LEU A 325 -27.94 -15.17 -14.92
CA LEU A 325 -26.88 -14.65 -14.08
C LEU A 325 -25.75 -14.14 -14.97
N LEU A 326 -25.45 -12.85 -14.89
CA LEU A 326 -24.53 -12.16 -15.80
C LEU A 326 -23.25 -11.74 -15.10
N ALA A 327 -22.12 -11.89 -15.78
CA ALA A 327 -20.82 -11.38 -15.35
C ALA A 327 -20.12 -10.64 -16.48
N ASP A 328 -19.15 -9.80 -16.14
CA ASP A 328 -18.14 -9.27 -17.05
C ASP A 328 -16.81 -9.96 -16.77
N ILE A 329 -16.20 -10.55 -17.82
CA ILE A 329 -14.91 -11.26 -17.72
C ILE A 329 -13.86 -10.44 -18.45
N PHE A 330 -12.68 -10.28 -17.81
CA PHE A 330 -11.55 -9.54 -18.38
C PHE A 330 -10.35 -10.48 -18.43
N VAL A 331 -9.77 -10.65 -19.62
CA VAL A 331 -8.68 -11.58 -19.91
C VAL A 331 -7.42 -10.80 -20.29
N PRO A 332 -6.26 -11.03 -19.64
CA PRO A 332 -5.00 -10.41 -20.03
C PRO A 332 -4.62 -10.75 -21.47
N GLN A 333 -4.15 -9.79 -22.25
CA GLN A 333 -3.60 -10.03 -23.60
C GLN A 333 -2.11 -10.35 -23.59
N SER A 334 -1.39 -9.98 -22.52
CA SER A 334 0.04 -10.25 -22.38
C SER A 334 0.30 -11.44 -21.46
N GLY A 335 1.32 -12.25 -21.78
CA GLY A 335 1.70 -13.44 -21.02
C GLY A 335 1.30 -14.76 -21.69
N LYS A 336 1.88 -15.85 -21.18
CA LYS A 336 1.54 -17.22 -21.63
C LYS A 336 0.60 -17.84 -20.60
N GLY A 337 -0.73 -17.79 -20.83
CA GLY A 337 -1.68 -18.52 -20.00
C GLY A 337 -1.36 -20.04 -19.90
N PRO A 338 -2.08 -20.82 -19.07
CA PRO A 338 -3.30 -20.39 -18.37
C PRO A 338 -2.99 -19.48 -17.18
N PHE A 339 -3.83 -18.45 -17.00
CA PHE A 339 -3.70 -17.45 -15.95
C PHE A 339 -4.43 -17.85 -14.67
N PRO A 340 -3.97 -17.43 -13.47
CA PRO A 340 -4.81 -17.48 -12.29
C PRO A 340 -6.05 -16.60 -12.49
N ALA A 341 -7.14 -16.92 -11.78
CA ALA A 341 -8.38 -16.16 -11.91
C ALA A 341 -8.86 -15.58 -10.57
N VAL A 342 -9.57 -14.46 -10.63
CA VAL A 342 -10.15 -13.79 -9.46
C VAL A 342 -11.63 -13.46 -9.72
N VAL A 343 -12.52 -14.00 -8.89
CA VAL A 343 -13.93 -13.61 -8.85
C VAL A 343 -14.07 -12.32 -8.04
N VAL A 344 -14.67 -11.29 -8.64
CA VAL A 344 -14.81 -9.95 -8.03
C VAL A 344 -16.27 -9.72 -7.66
N VAL A 345 -16.57 -9.61 -6.35
CA VAL A 345 -17.92 -9.58 -5.80
C VAL A 345 -18.26 -8.21 -5.23
N HIS A 346 -19.22 -7.52 -5.82
CA HIS A 346 -19.60 -6.16 -5.43
C HIS A 346 -20.34 -6.11 -4.09
N GLY A 347 -20.23 -4.98 -3.39
CA GLY A 347 -21.01 -4.65 -2.20
C GLY A 347 -22.31 -3.92 -2.54
N GLY A 348 -23.07 -3.60 -1.49
CA GLY A 348 -24.35 -2.89 -1.58
C GLY A 348 -25.38 -3.41 -0.58
N GLY A 349 -24.94 -3.90 0.60
CA GLY A 349 -25.82 -4.41 1.65
C GLY A 349 -26.69 -5.61 1.19
N TRP A 350 -26.20 -6.38 0.22
CA TRP A 350 -26.92 -7.50 -0.45
C TRP A 350 -28.21 -7.09 -1.18
N MET A 351 -28.57 -5.80 -1.12
CA MET A 351 -29.84 -5.26 -1.63
C MET A 351 -29.65 -4.39 -2.87
N ASN A 352 -28.42 -3.92 -3.15
CA ASN A 352 -28.11 -2.96 -4.20
C ASN A 352 -26.77 -3.28 -4.90
N GLY A 353 -26.63 -2.80 -6.12
CA GLY A 353 -25.41 -2.91 -6.92
C GLY A 353 -25.53 -3.90 -8.05
N ASP A 354 -24.51 -3.94 -8.87
CA ASP A 354 -24.35 -4.85 -10.01
C ASP A 354 -22.87 -5.07 -10.32
N LYS A 355 -22.58 -5.95 -11.29
CA LYS A 355 -21.23 -6.31 -11.73
C LYS A 355 -20.35 -5.12 -12.16
N THR A 356 -20.96 -3.98 -12.57
CA THR A 356 -20.19 -2.81 -13.05
C THR A 356 -19.57 -2.02 -11.91
N LYS A 357 -20.08 -2.17 -10.68
CA LYS A 357 -19.63 -1.42 -9.50
C LYS A 357 -18.15 -1.65 -9.17
N PHE A 358 -17.62 -2.85 -9.48
CA PHE A 358 -16.22 -3.20 -9.25
C PHE A 358 -15.46 -3.44 -10.57
N ARG A 359 -15.95 -2.89 -11.69
CA ARG A 359 -15.28 -3.01 -13.00
C ARG A 359 -13.86 -2.49 -12.97
N ALA A 360 -13.62 -1.32 -12.35
CA ALA A 360 -12.27 -0.78 -12.23
C ALA A 360 -11.31 -1.76 -11.53
N LEU A 361 -11.76 -2.39 -10.44
CA LEU A 361 -10.97 -3.40 -9.73
C LEU A 361 -10.70 -4.64 -10.59
N ALA A 362 -11.73 -5.12 -11.30
CA ALA A 362 -11.57 -6.27 -12.19
C ALA A 362 -10.57 -5.98 -13.33
N VAL A 363 -10.65 -4.80 -13.95
CA VAL A 363 -9.70 -4.36 -14.99
C VAL A 363 -8.29 -4.24 -14.43
N ALA A 364 -8.10 -3.58 -13.29
CA ALA A 364 -6.79 -3.37 -12.69
C ALA A 364 -6.08 -4.67 -12.28
N LEU A 365 -6.81 -5.67 -11.81
CA LEU A 365 -6.26 -7.00 -11.56
C LEU A 365 -5.98 -7.76 -12.86
N SER A 366 -6.79 -7.55 -13.92
CA SER A 366 -6.53 -8.17 -15.22
C SER A 366 -5.25 -7.64 -15.87
N GLU A 367 -4.96 -6.34 -15.75
CA GLU A 367 -3.67 -5.75 -16.17
C GLU A 367 -2.45 -6.36 -15.45
N ARG A 368 -2.66 -6.98 -14.28
CA ARG A 368 -1.62 -7.67 -13.49
C ARG A 368 -1.50 -9.17 -13.79
N GLY A 369 -2.23 -9.66 -14.80
CA GLY A 369 -2.11 -11.05 -15.27
C GLY A 369 -3.13 -12.03 -14.69
N TYR A 370 -4.24 -11.55 -14.12
CA TYR A 370 -5.35 -12.39 -13.68
C TYR A 370 -6.50 -12.38 -14.70
N VAL A 371 -7.11 -13.52 -14.95
CA VAL A 371 -8.45 -13.51 -15.53
C VAL A 371 -9.42 -13.10 -14.43
N THR A 372 -10.14 -12.00 -14.61
CA THR A 372 -11.08 -11.52 -13.60
C THR A 372 -12.53 -11.66 -14.06
N MET A 373 -13.41 -11.95 -13.10
CA MET A 373 -14.84 -12.11 -13.34
C MET A 373 -15.64 -11.27 -12.35
N ALA A 374 -16.11 -10.09 -12.79
CA ALA A 374 -17.02 -9.25 -12.01
C ALA A 374 -18.44 -9.81 -12.10
N VAL A 375 -18.97 -10.28 -10.97
CA VAL A 375 -20.24 -11.01 -10.94
C VAL A 375 -21.42 -10.13 -10.54
N GLY A 376 -22.53 -10.31 -11.22
CA GLY A 376 -23.84 -9.86 -10.79
C GLY A 376 -24.60 -11.03 -10.18
N TYR A 377 -24.95 -10.94 -8.92
CA TYR A 377 -25.68 -11.96 -8.17
C TYR A 377 -27.12 -11.47 -7.84
N ARG A 378 -28.04 -12.39 -7.54
CA ARG A 378 -29.42 -12.05 -7.16
C ARG A 378 -29.43 -11.25 -5.85
N LEU A 379 -30.01 -10.07 -5.89
CA LEU A 379 -30.15 -9.19 -4.75
C LEU A 379 -31.32 -9.64 -3.84
N GLY A 380 -31.30 -9.24 -2.56
CA GLY A 380 -32.26 -9.68 -1.57
C GLY A 380 -33.72 -9.30 -1.85
N HIS A 381 -33.99 -8.38 -2.78
CA HIS A 381 -35.33 -8.11 -3.27
C HIS A 381 -35.73 -9.05 -4.44
N GLU A 382 -34.77 -9.63 -5.18
CA GLU A 382 -35.03 -10.65 -6.21
C GLU A 382 -35.20 -12.04 -5.57
N ALA A 383 -34.31 -12.40 -4.63
CA ALA A 383 -34.36 -13.65 -3.90
C ALA A 383 -33.62 -13.53 -2.54
N LYS A 384 -34.21 -14.11 -1.51
CA LYS A 384 -33.61 -14.14 -0.16
C LYS A 384 -32.41 -15.07 -0.10
N PHE A 385 -31.59 -14.94 0.93
CA PHE A 385 -30.55 -15.90 1.28
C PHE A 385 -31.10 -17.33 1.22
N PRO A 386 -30.37 -18.29 0.60
CA PRO A 386 -28.98 -18.25 0.21
C PRO A 386 -28.71 -17.87 -1.27
N ALA A 387 -29.65 -17.27 -1.99
CA ALA A 387 -29.55 -17.06 -3.45
C ALA A 387 -28.23 -16.37 -3.88
N ALA A 388 -27.84 -15.30 -3.21
CA ALA A 388 -26.62 -14.53 -3.59
C ALA A 388 -25.33 -15.35 -3.46
N ILE A 389 -25.17 -16.14 -2.40
CA ILE A 389 -23.98 -16.99 -2.22
C ILE A 389 -23.97 -18.16 -3.21
N GLN A 390 -25.14 -18.72 -3.54
CA GLN A 390 -25.27 -19.75 -4.57
C GLN A 390 -24.83 -19.26 -5.94
N ASP A 391 -25.18 -18.01 -6.28
CA ASP A 391 -24.77 -17.36 -7.53
C ASP A 391 -23.24 -17.10 -7.55
N CYS A 392 -22.65 -16.65 -6.45
CA CYS A 392 -21.22 -16.47 -6.35
C CYS A 392 -20.45 -17.80 -6.47
N ASN A 393 -20.94 -18.87 -5.87
CA ASN A 393 -20.38 -20.21 -6.01
C ASN A 393 -20.52 -20.73 -7.45
N ALA A 394 -21.63 -20.44 -8.15
CA ALA A 394 -21.82 -20.77 -9.55
C ALA A 394 -20.80 -20.05 -10.46
N ALA A 395 -20.41 -18.81 -10.13
CA ALA A 395 -19.38 -18.09 -10.88
C ALA A 395 -18.00 -18.77 -10.82
N VAL A 396 -17.61 -19.28 -9.66
CA VAL A 396 -16.36 -20.07 -9.52
C VAL A 396 -16.43 -21.37 -10.34
N ARG A 397 -17.56 -22.06 -10.27
CA ARG A 397 -17.79 -23.29 -11.06
C ARG A 397 -17.73 -23.02 -12.57
N PHE A 398 -18.32 -21.92 -13.00
CA PHE A 398 -18.28 -21.48 -14.42
C PHE A 398 -16.84 -21.25 -14.89
N LEU A 399 -16.01 -20.50 -14.13
CA LEU A 399 -14.61 -20.28 -14.51
C LEU A 399 -13.83 -21.60 -14.61
N ARG A 400 -14.12 -22.60 -13.78
CA ARG A 400 -13.51 -23.92 -13.88
C ARG A 400 -13.97 -24.69 -15.11
N ALA A 401 -15.26 -24.67 -15.40
CA ALA A 401 -15.82 -25.35 -16.56
C ALA A 401 -15.33 -24.75 -17.87
N GLU A 402 -15.29 -23.42 -17.95
CA GLU A 402 -14.91 -22.66 -19.14
C GLU A 402 -13.42 -22.26 -19.15
N ALA A 403 -12.59 -22.92 -18.35
CA ALA A 403 -11.18 -22.58 -18.14
C ALA A 403 -10.39 -22.47 -19.45
N LYS A 404 -10.61 -23.40 -20.39
CA LYS A 404 -9.94 -23.38 -21.70
C LYS A 404 -10.33 -22.14 -22.52
N LYS A 405 -11.61 -21.77 -22.51
CA LYS A 405 -12.16 -20.65 -23.28
C LYS A 405 -11.58 -19.31 -22.85
N TYR A 406 -11.40 -19.12 -21.54
CA TYR A 406 -10.92 -17.86 -20.96
C TYR A 406 -9.46 -17.92 -20.52
N HIS A 407 -8.71 -18.97 -20.91
CA HIS A 407 -7.30 -19.16 -20.53
C HIS A 407 -7.04 -19.19 -19.00
N VAL A 408 -8.00 -19.71 -18.23
CA VAL A 408 -7.92 -19.80 -16.76
C VAL A 408 -7.16 -21.06 -16.33
N ASN A 409 -6.34 -20.95 -15.30
CA ASN A 409 -5.87 -22.11 -14.56
C ASN A 409 -6.94 -22.54 -13.53
N PRO A 410 -7.65 -23.68 -13.74
CA PRO A 410 -8.77 -24.07 -12.90
C PRO A 410 -8.37 -24.44 -11.46
N LYS A 411 -7.07 -24.58 -11.19
CA LYS A 411 -6.51 -24.86 -9.86
C LYS A 411 -6.12 -23.60 -9.10
N GLN A 412 -6.19 -22.41 -9.73
CA GLN A 412 -5.72 -21.14 -9.20
C GLN A 412 -6.84 -20.08 -9.29
N ILE A 413 -7.91 -20.26 -8.51
CA ILE A 413 -9.04 -19.33 -8.49
C ILE A 413 -9.19 -18.74 -7.09
N GLY A 414 -9.04 -17.41 -7.01
CA GLY A 414 -9.31 -16.64 -5.82
C GLY A 414 -10.59 -15.81 -5.93
N ALA A 415 -10.93 -15.10 -4.86
CA ALA A 415 -12.01 -14.14 -4.87
C ALA A 415 -11.69 -12.89 -4.04
N VAL A 416 -12.26 -11.75 -4.43
CA VAL A 416 -12.20 -10.50 -3.69
C VAL A 416 -13.58 -9.85 -3.67
N GLY A 417 -13.96 -9.27 -2.53
CA GLY A 417 -15.23 -8.56 -2.43
C GLY A 417 -15.23 -7.50 -1.35
N GLY A 418 -16.12 -6.49 -1.49
CA GLY A 418 -16.20 -5.38 -0.54
C GLY A 418 -17.56 -5.30 0.15
N SER A 419 -17.57 -4.95 1.46
CA SER A 419 -18.81 -4.83 2.24
C SER A 419 -19.64 -6.12 2.20
N ALA A 420 -20.88 -6.09 1.74
CA ALA A 420 -21.70 -7.28 1.50
C ALA A 420 -21.02 -8.30 0.56
N GLY A 421 -20.30 -7.85 -0.47
CA GLY A 421 -19.49 -8.72 -1.33
C GLY A 421 -18.31 -9.35 -0.58
N GLY A 422 -17.70 -8.62 0.34
CA GLY A 422 -16.67 -9.16 1.24
C GLY A 422 -17.21 -10.26 2.16
N HIS A 423 -18.41 -10.08 2.69
CA HIS A 423 -19.10 -11.12 3.43
C HIS A 423 -19.33 -12.38 2.58
N LEU A 424 -19.86 -12.21 1.34
CA LEU A 424 -20.07 -13.34 0.42
C LEU A 424 -18.77 -14.07 0.11
N VAL A 425 -17.68 -13.35 -0.13
CA VAL A 425 -16.34 -13.94 -0.37
C VAL A 425 -15.83 -14.68 0.87
N GLY A 426 -16.03 -14.12 2.08
CA GLY A 426 -15.71 -14.81 3.32
C GLY A 426 -16.49 -16.11 3.47
N LEU A 427 -17.78 -16.13 3.13
CA LEU A 427 -18.64 -17.31 3.20
C LEU A 427 -18.27 -18.35 2.13
N MET A 428 -17.90 -17.92 0.89
CA MET A 428 -17.36 -18.81 -0.15
C MET A 428 -16.10 -19.53 0.33
N ALA A 429 -15.22 -18.81 1.03
CA ALA A 429 -13.97 -19.35 1.56
C ALA A 429 -14.18 -20.29 2.73
N ALA A 430 -15.14 -19.96 3.64
CA ALA A 430 -15.37 -20.69 4.88
C ALA A 430 -16.21 -21.96 4.69
N ALA A 431 -17.20 -21.95 3.79
CA ALA A 431 -18.21 -23.00 3.66
C ALA A 431 -18.33 -23.60 2.25
N PRO A 432 -17.22 -23.99 1.58
CA PRO A 432 -17.26 -24.47 0.21
C PRO A 432 -17.96 -25.84 0.04
N ASP A 433 -18.12 -26.60 1.12
CA ASP A 433 -18.72 -27.93 1.12
C ASP A 433 -20.17 -27.92 1.69
N GLU A 434 -20.68 -26.75 2.16
CA GLU A 434 -22.05 -26.62 2.67
C GLU A 434 -23.06 -26.67 1.52
N LYS A 435 -23.84 -27.76 1.49
CA LYS A 435 -24.76 -28.07 0.36
C LYS A 435 -25.80 -26.98 0.13
N GLN A 436 -26.35 -26.40 1.20
CA GLN A 436 -27.39 -25.38 1.10
C GLN A 436 -26.86 -24.10 0.41
N LEU A 437 -25.54 -23.85 0.47
CA LEU A 437 -24.88 -22.68 -0.10
C LEU A 437 -24.38 -22.89 -1.53
N GLN A 438 -24.43 -24.13 -2.08
CA GLN A 438 -23.90 -24.42 -3.42
C GLN A 438 -24.85 -24.02 -4.55
N GLY A 439 -26.14 -24.26 -4.41
CA GLY A 439 -27.10 -24.07 -5.48
C GLY A 439 -26.82 -24.97 -6.71
N ASP A 440 -27.70 -24.91 -7.68
CA ASP A 440 -27.70 -25.72 -8.90
C ASP A 440 -27.41 -24.93 -10.18
N ALA A 441 -27.39 -23.59 -10.10
CA ALA A 441 -27.07 -22.73 -11.24
C ALA A 441 -25.65 -22.98 -11.75
N GLY A 442 -25.49 -23.07 -13.06
CA GLY A 442 -24.22 -23.24 -13.78
C GLY A 442 -23.35 -24.39 -13.27
N HIS A 443 -22.93 -25.29 -14.10
CA HIS A 443 -21.91 -26.33 -13.88
C HIS A 443 -21.85 -26.98 -12.48
N PRO A 444 -22.92 -27.58 -11.93
CA PRO A 444 -22.97 -28.06 -10.54
C PRO A 444 -21.98 -29.20 -10.23
N ALA A 445 -21.47 -29.88 -11.26
CA ALA A 445 -20.44 -30.91 -11.11
C ALA A 445 -19.02 -30.35 -10.85
N GLN A 446 -18.80 -29.04 -11.04
CA GLN A 446 -17.54 -28.40 -10.76
C GLN A 446 -17.42 -27.96 -9.29
N SER A 447 -16.22 -27.88 -8.77
CA SER A 447 -15.96 -27.37 -7.42
C SER A 447 -16.11 -25.85 -7.36
N SER A 448 -16.67 -25.31 -6.26
CA SER A 448 -16.67 -23.87 -5.93
C SER A 448 -15.52 -23.47 -4.99
N LYS A 449 -14.59 -24.35 -4.64
CA LYS A 449 -13.50 -24.08 -3.70
C LYS A 449 -12.56 -22.99 -4.21
N LEU A 450 -12.21 -22.05 -3.33
CA LEU A 450 -11.22 -21.01 -3.59
C LEU A 450 -9.84 -21.44 -3.08
N GLN A 451 -8.78 -20.91 -3.67
CA GLN A 451 -7.40 -21.08 -3.23
C GLN A 451 -6.89 -19.90 -2.40
N ALA A 452 -7.51 -18.73 -2.53
CA ALA A 452 -7.24 -17.54 -1.72
C ALA A 452 -8.44 -16.60 -1.72
N ALA A 453 -8.63 -15.82 -0.66
CA ALA A 453 -9.75 -14.89 -0.57
C ALA A 453 -9.33 -13.54 0.05
N ILE A 454 -9.94 -12.45 -0.42
CA ILE A 454 -9.73 -11.10 0.12
C ILE A 454 -11.07 -10.50 0.52
N VAL A 455 -11.18 -10.06 1.78
CA VAL A 455 -12.38 -9.46 2.37
C VAL A 455 -12.13 -7.98 2.64
N MET A 456 -12.75 -7.10 1.85
CA MET A 456 -12.71 -5.66 2.09
C MET A 456 -13.89 -5.23 2.96
N ALA A 457 -13.65 -5.01 4.25
CA ALA A 457 -14.64 -4.51 5.24
C ALA A 457 -15.99 -5.26 5.27
N GLY A 458 -16.01 -6.52 4.88
CA GLY A 458 -17.19 -7.40 5.01
C GLY A 458 -17.33 -7.93 6.43
N PRO A 459 -18.54 -8.04 7.00
CA PRO A 459 -18.73 -8.69 8.29
C PRO A 459 -18.53 -10.20 8.18
N MET A 460 -17.82 -10.79 9.15
CA MET A 460 -17.65 -12.25 9.24
C MET A 460 -18.54 -12.88 10.32
N GLU A 461 -19.08 -12.08 11.21
CA GLU A 461 -19.99 -12.48 12.26
C GLU A 461 -21.39 -11.96 11.95
N MET A 462 -22.32 -12.85 11.62
CA MET A 462 -23.71 -12.52 11.29
C MET A 462 -24.65 -12.83 12.45
N ALA A 463 -24.41 -13.93 13.18
CA ALA A 463 -25.22 -14.41 14.29
C ALA A 463 -24.86 -13.73 15.62
N SER A 464 -23.78 -12.97 15.66
CA SER A 464 -23.27 -12.28 16.85
C SER A 464 -22.84 -10.84 16.53
N GLY A 465 -22.31 -10.11 17.52
CA GLY A 465 -21.74 -8.79 17.39
C GLY A 465 -22.69 -7.76 16.75
N SER A 466 -22.10 -6.78 16.07
CA SER A 466 -22.82 -5.59 15.58
C SER A 466 -23.89 -5.89 14.52
N VAL A 467 -23.79 -7.00 13.80
CA VAL A 467 -24.82 -7.38 12.80
C VAL A 467 -26.07 -7.92 13.53
N ALA A 468 -25.87 -8.82 14.49
CA ALA A 468 -26.98 -9.36 15.30
C ALA A 468 -27.69 -8.26 16.12
N GLU A 469 -26.91 -7.33 16.71
CA GLU A 469 -27.45 -6.16 17.41
C GLU A 469 -28.30 -5.28 16.50
N ARG A 470 -27.81 -4.94 15.30
CA ARG A 470 -28.61 -4.18 14.33
C ARG A 470 -29.82 -4.95 13.84
N SER A 471 -29.72 -6.27 13.72
CA SER A 471 -30.85 -7.11 13.36
C SER A 471 -31.99 -6.99 14.38
N ARG A 472 -31.70 -6.99 15.69
CA ARG A 472 -32.66 -6.81 16.77
C ARG A 472 -33.22 -5.41 16.85
N ASN A 473 -32.35 -4.41 16.74
CA ASN A 473 -32.69 -3.02 17.08
C ASN A 473 -33.25 -2.21 15.91
N SER A 474 -33.04 -2.66 14.66
CA SER A 474 -33.37 -1.85 13.46
C SER A 474 -34.52 -2.46 12.63
N GLY A 475 -35.05 -3.63 12.98
CA GLY A 475 -36.14 -4.27 12.27
C GLY A 475 -35.96 -4.29 10.76
N ASN A 476 -36.93 -3.83 10.00
CA ASN A 476 -36.88 -3.76 8.54
C ASN A 476 -35.87 -2.74 7.98
N LYS A 477 -35.23 -1.90 8.80
CA LYS A 477 -34.13 -1.04 8.38
C LYS A 477 -32.79 -1.77 8.36
N SER A 478 -32.69 -2.96 8.98
CA SER A 478 -31.50 -3.81 8.91
C SER A 478 -31.35 -4.45 7.54
N TYR A 479 -30.25 -4.22 6.86
CA TYR A 479 -29.94 -4.86 5.57
C TYR A 479 -29.83 -6.40 5.72
N SER A 480 -29.34 -6.91 6.84
CA SER A 480 -29.31 -8.36 7.10
C SER A 480 -30.72 -8.94 7.20
N ASN A 481 -31.64 -8.28 7.92
CA ASN A 481 -33.02 -8.73 8.00
C ASN A 481 -33.72 -8.72 6.63
N GLN A 482 -33.50 -7.65 5.85
CA GLN A 482 -34.06 -7.58 4.49
C GLN A 482 -33.52 -8.69 3.59
N TRP A 483 -32.21 -8.99 3.68
CA TRP A 483 -31.58 -10.02 2.86
C TRP A 483 -31.94 -11.45 3.30
N LEU A 484 -31.93 -11.72 4.61
CA LEU A 484 -32.29 -13.02 5.18
C LEU A 484 -33.84 -13.24 5.24
N GLY A 485 -34.60 -12.14 5.22
CA GLY A 485 -36.06 -12.16 5.28
C GLY A 485 -36.63 -12.20 6.70
N LYS A 486 -35.80 -12.36 7.75
CA LYS A 486 -36.16 -12.44 9.17
C LYS A 486 -35.04 -11.83 10.02
N SER A 487 -35.37 -11.48 11.27
CA SER A 487 -34.38 -11.08 12.28
C SER A 487 -33.59 -12.28 12.81
N VAL A 488 -32.51 -12.00 13.55
CA VAL A 488 -31.66 -13.03 14.17
C VAL A 488 -32.41 -13.85 15.20
N ASP A 489 -33.37 -13.26 15.91
CA ASP A 489 -34.15 -13.94 16.93
C ASP A 489 -35.30 -14.78 16.32
N GLU A 490 -35.84 -14.36 15.16
CA GLU A 490 -36.85 -15.12 14.42
C GLU A 490 -36.26 -16.29 13.62
N ALA A 491 -35.03 -16.23 13.18
CA ALA A 491 -34.38 -17.26 12.37
C ALA A 491 -32.89 -17.45 12.72
N PRO A 492 -32.55 -17.83 13.96
CA PRO A 492 -31.15 -17.93 14.40
C PRO A 492 -30.30 -18.89 13.53
N GLU A 493 -30.88 -20.00 13.06
CA GLU A 493 -30.16 -20.97 12.22
C GLU A 493 -29.82 -20.41 10.84
N LEU A 494 -30.65 -19.52 10.29
CA LEU A 494 -30.38 -18.85 9.03
C LEU A 494 -29.22 -17.86 9.16
N TYR A 495 -29.15 -17.15 10.29
CA TYR A 495 -28.01 -16.28 10.62
C TYR A 495 -26.73 -17.08 10.84
N LYS A 496 -26.80 -18.24 11.53
CA LYS A 496 -25.64 -19.12 11.69
C LYS A 496 -25.16 -19.68 10.35
N LEU A 497 -26.08 -20.10 9.47
CA LEU A 497 -25.72 -20.58 8.13
C LEU A 497 -25.04 -19.49 7.28
N SER A 498 -25.42 -18.23 7.48
CA SER A 498 -24.84 -17.09 6.77
C SER A 498 -23.57 -16.52 7.43
N ASP A 499 -23.07 -17.10 8.52
CA ASP A 499 -21.99 -16.56 9.35
C ASP A 499 -20.63 -17.21 9.01
N PRO A 500 -19.73 -16.54 8.25
CA PRO A 500 -18.43 -17.10 7.89
C PRO A 500 -17.59 -17.54 9.10
N TYR A 501 -17.66 -16.78 10.22
CA TYR A 501 -16.89 -17.10 11.43
C TYR A 501 -17.20 -18.49 11.97
N LEU A 502 -18.47 -18.92 11.93
CA LEU A 502 -18.87 -20.23 12.41
C LEU A 502 -18.33 -21.37 11.54
N HIS A 503 -18.15 -21.14 10.24
CA HIS A 503 -17.70 -22.13 9.26
C HIS A 503 -16.17 -22.24 9.12
N PHE A 504 -15.37 -21.27 9.63
CA PHE A 504 -13.91 -21.36 9.51
C PHE A 504 -13.34 -22.61 10.13
N ASP A 505 -12.55 -23.35 9.37
CA ASP A 505 -11.84 -24.56 9.76
C ASP A 505 -10.39 -24.56 9.22
N LYS A 506 -9.64 -25.66 9.46
CA LYS A 506 -8.24 -25.82 8.97
C LYS A 506 -8.12 -25.91 7.45
N LYS A 507 -9.22 -26.10 6.72
CA LYS A 507 -9.26 -26.18 5.25
C LYS A 507 -9.60 -24.83 4.60
N THR A 508 -9.96 -23.84 5.41
CA THR A 508 -10.20 -22.47 4.93
C THR A 508 -8.95 -21.96 4.21
N PRO A 509 -9.05 -21.46 2.98
CA PRO A 509 -7.89 -20.98 2.24
C PRO A 509 -7.31 -19.71 2.87
N PRO A 510 -6.06 -19.31 2.52
CA PRO A 510 -5.49 -18.03 2.91
C PRO A 510 -6.49 -16.89 2.72
N LEU A 511 -6.66 -16.06 3.76
CA LEU A 511 -7.68 -15.01 3.79
C LEU A 511 -7.11 -13.69 4.31
N LEU A 512 -7.05 -12.67 3.43
CA LEU A 512 -6.60 -11.32 3.76
C LEU A 512 -7.81 -10.41 4.04
N PHE A 513 -7.73 -9.65 5.11
CA PHE A 513 -8.67 -8.58 5.41
C PHE A 513 -8.10 -7.23 4.98
N MET A 514 -8.94 -6.36 4.43
CA MET A 514 -8.57 -5.00 4.02
C MET A 514 -9.66 -4.03 4.47
N THR A 515 -9.26 -2.88 5.04
CA THR A 515 -10.24 -1.88 5.52
C THR A 515 -9.61 -0.49 5.58
N GLY A 516 -10.44 0.55 5.50
CA GLY A 516 -9.99 1.89 5.83
C GLY A 516 -9.86 2.08 7.34
N GLU A 517 -8.93 2.92 7.76
CA GLU A 517 -8.71 3.27 9.17
C GLU A 517 -9.99 3.79 9.85
N LEU A 518 -10.81 4.56 9.11
CA LEU A 518 -12.06 5.12 9.60
C LEU A 518 -13.30 4.22 9.33
N ASP A 519 -13.06 2.96 8.98
CA ASP A 519 -14.11 1.94 8.71
C ASP A 519 -14.03 0.75 9.67
N ASN A 520 -13.75 0.99 10.94
CA ASN A 520 -13.66 -0.02 11.99
C ASN A 520 -12.68 -1.18 11.67
N PRO A 521 -11.36 -0.98 11.80
CA PRO A 521 -10.34 -2.02 11.60
C PRO A 521 -10.48 -3.25 12.50
N ASP A 522 -11.16 -3.10 13.63
CA ASP A 522 -11.36 -4.18 14.60
C ASP A 522 -12.57 -5.08 14.30
N ARG A 523 -13.37 -4.73 13.29
CA ARG A 523 -14.59 -5.46 12.89
C ARG A 523 -14.45 -6.98 12.88
N ASN A 524 -13.35 -7.51 12.39
CA ASN A 524 -13.12 -8.93 12.20
C ASN A 524 -11.94 -9.46 13.03
N VAL A 525 -11.65 -8.88 14.20
CA VAL A 525 -10.61 -9.38 15.12
C VAL A 525 -10.86 -10.84 15.50
N PRO A 526 -12.06 -11.25 15.97
CA PRO A 526 -12.32 -12.65 16.35
C PRO A 526 -12.07 -13.61 15.18
N SER A 527 -12.45 -13.23 13.98
CA SER A 527 -12.24 -14.04 12.77
C SER A 527 -10.75 -14.24 12.45
N ARG A 528 -9.95 -13.18 12.54
CA ARG A 528 -8.50 -13.28 12.32
C ARG A 528 -7.81 -14.12 13.40
N GLU A 529 -8.22 -13.99 14.63
CA GLU A 529 -7.70 -14.79 15.74
C GLU A 529 -8.06 -16.28 15.57
N LYS A 530 -9.32 -16.59 15.24
CA LYS A 530 -9.75 -17.96 14.94
C LYS A 530 -8.95 -18.57 13.80
N LEU A 531 -8.78 -17.86 12.69
CA LEU A 531 -8.01 -18.32 11.54
C LEU A 531 -6.55 -18.58 11.90
N LYS A 532 -5.90 -17.71 12.69
CA LYS A 532 -4.54 -17.94 13.20
C LYS A 532 -4.44 -19.19 14.06
N LEU A 533 -5.39 -19.40 14.97
CA LEU A 533 -5.46 -20.59 15.82
C LEU A 533 -5.65 -21.88 15.01
N LEU A 534 -6.33 -21.80 13.88
CA LEU A 534 -6.53 -22.90 12.93
C LEU A 534 -5.30 -23.15 12.03
N GLY A 535 -4.27 -22.30 12.10
CA GLY A 535 -3.08 -22.37 11.24
C GLY A 535 -3.31 -21.85 9.83
N VAL A 536 -4.38 -21.09 9.59
CA VAL A 536 -4.72 -20.49 8.30
C VAL A 536 -3.95 -19.18 8.12
N THR A 537 -3.28 -19.00 6.98
CA THR A 537 -2.61 -17.73 6.63
C THR A 537 -3.64 -16.59 6.58
N THR A 538 -3.47 -15.60 7.44
CA THR A 538 -4.38 -14.45 7.53
C THR A 538 -3.65 -13.19 7.99
N GLY A 539 -4.17 -12.03 7.63
CA GLY A 539 -3.64 -10.73 8.02
C GLY A 539 -4.66 -9.62 7.77
N ILE A 540 -4.27 -8.40 8.08
CA ILE A 540 -5.07 -7.20 7.79
C ILE A 540 -4.19 -6.11 7.19
N LYS A 541 -4.72 -5.41 6.17
CA LYS A 541 -4.20 -4.15 5.66
C LYS A 541 -5.18 -3.03 6.02
N VAL A 542 -4.66 -1.99 6.68
CA VAL A 542 -5.45 -0.82 7.09
C VAL A 542 -4.95 0.40 6.32
N TYR A 543 -5.87 1.10 5.66
CA TYR A 543 -5.56 2.23 4.80
C TYR A 543 -5.83 3.55 5.52
N PRO A 544 -4.82 4.39 5.74
CA PRO A 544 -4.93 5.63 6.50
C PRO A 544 -6.05 6.54 5.96
N LYS A 545 -6.83 7.15 6.87
CA LYS A 545 -7.95 8.05 6.55
C LYS A 545 -9.04 7.45 5.64
N GLY A 546 -8.92 6.17 5.26
CA GLY A 546 -9.91 5.48 4.43
C GLY A 546 -11.23 5.27 5.19
N LYS A 547 -12.35 5.63 4.54
CA LYS A 547 -13.72 5.35 5.02
C LYS A 547 -14.26 4.10 4.33
N HIS A 548 -15.44 3.65 4.76
CA HIS A 548 -16.15 2.56 4.09
C HIS A 548 -16.32 2.84 2.59
N GLY A 549 -15.83 1.93 1.74
CA GLY A 549 -15.84 2.10 0.29
C GLY A 549 -14.60 2.75 -0.30
N CYS A 550 -13.52 2.99 0.47
CA CYS A 550 -12.25 3.54 -0.01
C CYS A 550 -11.65 2.72 -1.17
N TRP A 551 -11.94 1.43 -1.26
CA TRP A 551 -11.54 0.55 -2.37
C TRP A 551 -12.09 0.94 -3.76
N ASN A 552 -13.03 1.88 -3.84
CA ASN A 552 -13.55 2.46 -5.08
C ASN A 552 -13.21 3.95 -5.21
N GLN A 553 -12.18 4.41 -4.51
CA GLN A 553 -11.81 5.81 -4.44
C GLN A 553 -10.30 5.97 -4.54
N LEU A 554 -9.86 6.94 -5.30
CA LEU A 554 -8.48 7.38 -5.25
C LEU A 554 -8.27 8.23 -3.98
N PRO A 555 -7.15 8.06 -3.31
CA PRO A 555 -5.93 7.36 -3.74
C PRO A 555 -5.87 5.88 -3.33
N TRP A 556 -6.67 5.42 -2.37
CA TRP A 556 -6.58 4.09 -1.76
C TRP A 556 -6.68 2.92 -2.75
N PHE A 557 -7.42 3.12 -3.85
CA PHE A 557 -7.65 2.08 -4.85
C PHE A 557 -6.35 1.46 -5.37
N ASN A 558 -5.36 2.28 -5.71
CA ASN A 558 -4.11 1.79 -6.30
C ASN A 558 -3.31 0.94 -5.31
N ASP A 559 -3.17 1.41 -4.07
CA ASP A 559 -2.46 0.70 -3.01
C ASP A 559 -3.17 -0.62 -2.67
N MET A 560 -4.51 -0.58 -2.63
CA MET A 560 -5.31 -1.78 -2.36
C MET A 560 -5.15 -2.83 -3.47
N VAL A 561 -5.13 -2.41 -4.75
CA VAL A 561 -4.92 -3.32 -5.88
C VAL A 561 -3.51 -3.93 -5.83
N GLU A 562 -2.50 -3.18 -5.44
CA GLU A 562 -1.13 -3.68 -5.29
C GLU A 562 -1.03 -4.71 -4.17
N ASP A 563 -1.60 -4.42 -2.99
CA ASP A 563 -1.65 -5.37 -1.87
C ASP A 563 -2.43 -6.66 -2.22
N MET A 564 -3.49 -6.55 -3.04
CA MET A 564 -4.23 -7.70 -3.56
C MET A 564 -3.37 -8.55 -4.50
N ASP A 565 -2.65 -7.91 -5.42
CA ASP A 565 -1.73 -8.59 -6.33
C ASP A 565 -0.65 -9.37 -5.57
N GLN A 566 0.02 -8.74 -4.63
CA GLN A 566 1.01 -9.38 -3.77
C GLN A 566 0.44 -10.60 -3.03
N PHE A 567 -0.74 -10.47 -2.44
CA PHE A 567 -1.38 -11.56 -1.73
C PHE A 567 -1.74 -12.72 -2.66
N PHE A 568 -2.32 -12.44 -3.83
CA PHE A 568 -2.68 -13.47 -4.80
C PHE A 568 -1.45 -14.14 -5.43
N GLN A 569 -0.37 -13.42 -5.73
CA GLN A 569 0.88 -14.00 -6.21
C GLN A 569 1.49 -14.99 -5.22
N GLN A 570 1.35 -14.75 -3.92
CA GLN A 570 1.85 -15.65 -2.87
C GLN A 570 0.96 -16.88 -2.67
N ASN A 571 -0.34 -16.77 -2.90
CA ASN A 571 -1.32 -17.75 -2.46
C ASN A 571 -2.12 -18.45 -3.58
N LEU A 572 -2.03 -17.98 -4.82
CA LEU A 572 -2.59 -18.65 -6.02
C LEU A 572 -1.49 -19.39 -6.79
N LYS A 573 -0.75 -20.26 -6.13
CA LYS A 573 0.31 -21.08 -6.73
C LYS A 573 -0.20 -22.45 -7.11
#